data_6904e03d78e24930456c3a6ca07fb003
#
_entry.id   6904e03d78e24930456c3a6ca07fb003
#
_cell.length_a   1.000
_cell.length_b   1.000
_cell.length_c   1.000
_cell.angle_alpha   90.00
_cell.angle_beta   90.00
_cell.angle_gamma   90.00
#
_symmetry.space_group_name_H-M   'P 1'
#
loop_
_entity.id
_entity.type
_entity.pdbx_description
1 polymer ?
#
loop_
_entity_poly.entity_id
_entity_poly.type
_entity_poly.pdbx_seq_one_letter_code
_entity_poly.pdbx_strand_id
1 'polypeptide(L)'
;HDPSCKEIMITQYRVAENSVVINTLIAAAQNGKKVTVFVELKARFDEENNLATAEMMKRAGIHIIFSIPGLKVHAKVALVLRYNKEGKQTRSYAYISTGNFNEKTARIYADSGLFTSNEIIVNDLYTLFRVLQKEVTEPKFKRLLVARFNLLPELRRRIGYEINMAKAGKEARIILKMNALQDPAMIDELYKASEAGGK
;
A
#
# COMPACT_ATOMS: atom_id res chain seq x y z
N HIS A 1 13.17 17.73 -6.40
CA HIS A 1 13.66 19.10 -6.13
C HIS A 1 12.56 20.10 -5.69
N ASP A 2 11.25 19.70 -5.70
CA ASP A 2 10.15 20.58 -5.28
C ASP A 2 10.33 20.99 -3.80
N PRO A 3 10.51 22.28 -3.49
CA PRO A 3 10.73 22.76 -2.13
C PRO A 3 9.50 22.61 -1.23
N SER A 4 8.30 22.49 -1.81
CA SER A 4 7.07 22.22 -1.05
C SER A 4 6.93 20.77 -0.61
N CYS A 5 7.61 19.83 -1.27
CA CYS A 5 7.70 18.44 -0.81
C CYS A 5 8.56 18.39 0.46
N LYS A 6 7.97 18.05 1.59
CA LYS A 6 8.66 17.98 2.89
C LYS A 6 8.82 16.56 3.40
N GLU A 7 7.89 15.68 3.07
CA GLU A 7 7.90 14.31 3.59
C GLU A 7 7.57 13.30 2.51
N ILE A 8 8.31 12.18 2.51
CA ILE A 8 8.10 11.04 1.61
C ILE A 8 8.05 9.79 2.46
N MET A 9 7.03 8.97 2.25
CA MET A 9 6.87 7.68 2.91
C MET A 9 6.66 6.60 1.86
N ILE A 10 7.30 5.45 1.99
CA ILE A 10 7.21 4.36 1.01
C ILE A 10 7.37 3.00 1.69
N THR A 11 6.71 1.98 1.14
CA THR A 11 6.95 0.59 1.51
C THR A 11 7.90 -0.06 0.52
N GLN A 12 8.87 -0.83 1.01
CA GLN A 12 9.79 -1.63 0.21
C GLN A 12 9.67 -3.10 0.58
N TYR A 13 9.32 -3.93 -0.40
CA TYR A 13 9.21 -5.37 -0.25
C TYR A 13 10.37 -6.11 -0.93
N ARG A 14 10.69 -5.75 -2.16
CA ARG A 14 11.82 -6.24 -2.95
C ARG A 14 12.52 -5.07 -3.59
N VAL A 15 13.81 -4.97 -3.36
CA VAL A 15 14.65 -3.91 -3.93
C VAL A 15 15.46 -4.48 -5.10
N ALA A 16 15.49 -3.77 -6.22
CA ALA A 16 16.39 -4.12 -7.31
C ALA A 16 17.82 -3.70 -6.96
N GLU A 17 18.79 -4.42 -7.46
CA GLU A 17 20.18 -4.00 -7.44
C GLU A 17 20.32 -2.67 -8.20
N ASN A 18 21.01 -1.70 -7.63
CA ASN A 18 21.16 -0.34 -8.17
C ASN A 18 19.83 0.38 -8.44
N SER A 19 18.84 0.20 -7.55
CA SER A 19 17.49 0.77 -7.70
C SER A 19 17.50 2.28 -7.83
N VAL A 20 16.88 2.79 -8.89
CA VAL A 20 16.63 4.22 -9.10
C VAL A 20 15.73 4.79 -8.00
N VAL A 21 14.77 4.00 -7.52
CA VAL A 21 13.87 4.39 -6.43
C VAL A 21 14.69 4.65 -5.16
N ILE A 22 15.56 3.74 -4.76
CA ILE A 22 16.41 3.89 -3.56
C ILE A 22 17.34 5.09 -3.68
N ASN A 23 18.03 5.23 -4.81
CA ASN A 23 18.92 6.36 -5.05
C ASN A 23 18.18 7.70 -5.00
N THR A 24 16.94 7.75 -5.51
CA THR A 24 16.10 8.94 -5.45
C THR A 24 15.68 9.27 -4.01
N LEU A 25 15.35 8.27 -3.18
CA LEU A 25 15.01 8.46 -1.77
C LEU A 25 16.22 8.99 -0.98
N ILE A 26 17.40 8.46 -1.24
CA ILE A 26 18.66 8.94 -0.65
C ILE A 26 18.91 10.40 -1.04
N ALA A 27 18.82 10.74 -2.32
CA ALA A 27 18.95 12.11 -2.78
C ALA A 27 17.90 13.04 -2.16
N ALA A 28 16.66 12.58 -1.97
CA ALA A 28 15.62 13.36 -1.30
C ALA A 28 15.97 13.65 0.16
N ALA A 29 16.47 12.66 0.91
CA ALA A 29 16.90 12.83 2.29
C ALA A 29 18.08 13.80 2.39
N GLN A 30 19.09 13.65 1.53
CA GLN A 30 20.24 14.56 1.44
C GLN A 30 19.85 16.00 1.09
N ASN A 31 18.73 16.19 0.37
CA ASN A 31 18.13 17.50 0.10
C ASN A 31 17.17 17.99 1.20
N GLY A 32 17.28 17.46 2.41
CA GLY A 32 16.58 17.91 3.61
C GLY A 32 15.11 17.51 3.68
N LYS A 33 14.66 16.51 2.91
CA LYS A 33 13.31 15.98 3.02
C LYS A 33 13.26 14.90 4.10
N LYS A 34 12.18 14.87 4.87
CA LYS A 34 11.91 13.75 5.79
C LYS A 34 11.51 12.54 4.97
N VAL A 35 12.32 11.49 4.99
CA VAL A 35 12.05 10.25 4.24
C VAL A 35 11.88 9.10 5.24
N THR A 36 10.77 8.37 5.10
CA THR A 36 10.47 7.18 5.90
C THR A 36 10.25 6.00 4.96
N VAL A 37 10.97 4.91 5.19
CA VAL A 37 10.85 3.68 4.40
C VAL A 37 10.51 2.52 5.31
N PHE A 38 9.39 1.85 5.03
CA PHE A 38 9.07 0.58 5.64
C PHE A 38 9.72 -0.54 4.81
N VAL A 39 10.60 -1.32 5.44
CA VAL A 39 11.31 -2.44 4.80
C VAL A 39 10.76 -3.76 5.33
N GLU A 40 10.21 -4.59 4.44
CA GLU A 40 9.79 -5.95 4.76
C GLU A 40 10.98 -6.90 4.69
N LEU A 41 11.47 -7.35 5.85
CA LEU A 41 12.63 -8.25 5.93
C LEU A 41 12.30 -9.68 5.51
N LYS A 42 11.04 -10.11 5.61
CA LYS A 42 10.59 -11.47 5.24
C LYS A 42 10.29 -11.62 3.74
N ALA A 43 10.94 -10.82 2.91
CA ALA A 43 10.85 -10.96 1.46
C ALA A 43 11.71 -12.14 1.02
N ARG A 44 11.09 -13.26 0.71
CA ARG A 44 11.74 -14.54 0.38
C ARG A 44 12.81 -14.34 -0.71
N PHE A 45 14.06 -14.76 -0.45
CA PHE A 45 15.25 -14.65 -1.30
C PHE A 45 15.84 -13.22 -1.45
N ASP A 46 15.32 -12.21 -0.74
CA ASP A 46 15.80 -10.83 -0.83
C ASP A 46 16.20 -10.25 0.53
N GLU A 47 16.27 -11.08 1.58
CA GLU A 47 16.48 -10.64 2.96
C GLU A 47 17.81 -9.90 3.12
N GLU A 48 18.90 -10.47 2.60
CA GLU A 48 20.25 -9.91 2.72
C GLU A 48 20.37 -8.58 1.94
N ASN A 49 19.86 -8.54 0.73
CA ASN A 49 19.83 -7.33 -0.09
C ASN A 49 18.98 -6.22 0.53
N ASN A 50 17.81 -6.57 1.10
CA ASN A 50 16.96 -5.62 1.78
C ASN A 50 17.64 -5.04 3.04
N LEU A 51 18.40 -5.86 3.78
CA LEU A 51 19.12 -5.39 4.95
C LEU A 51 20.28 -4.45 4.57
N ALA A 52 21.11 -4.84 3.59
CA ALA A 52 22.19 -3.99 3.09
C ALA A 52 21.68 -2.64 2.57
N THR A 53 20.58 -2.66 1.82
CA THR A 53 19.93 -1.44 1.31
C THR A 53 19.38 -0.58 2.43
N ALA A 54 18.79 -1.19 3.46
CA ALA A 54 18.28 -0.47 4.62
C ALA A 54 19.41 0.26 5.38
N GLU A 55 20.56 -0.38 5.54
CA GLU A 55 21.72 0.25 6.18
C GLU A 55 22.29 1.42 5.34
N MET A 56 22.32 1.29 4.03
CA MET A 56 22.69 2.39 3.12
C MET A 56 21.73 3.58 3.26
N MET A 57 20.44 3.33 3.28
CA MET A 57 19.41 4.37 3.48
C MET A 57 19.52 5.04 4.85
N LYS A 58 19.77 4.29 5.92
CA LYS A 58 19.99 4.85 7.27
C LYS A 58 21.17 5.82 7.31
N ARG A 59 22.30 5.44 6.69
CA ARG A 59 23.48 6.32 6.59
C ARG A 59 23.18 7.63 5.86
N ALA A 60 22.20 7.64 4.97
CA ALA A 60 21.73 8.85 4.28
C ALA A 60 20.71 9.66 5.09
N GLY A 61 20.39 9.28 6.33
CA GLY A 61 19.44 9.97 7.20
C GLY A 61 17.97 9.57 6.99
N ILE A 62 17.70 8.47 6.29
CA ILE A 62 16.34 7.95 6.09
C ILE A 62 15.88 7.20 7.34
N HIS A 63 14.66 7.47 7.79
CA HIS A 63 14.03 6.72 8.86
C HIS A 63 13.54 5.37 8.33
N ILE A 64 14.12 4.28 8.85
CA ILE A 64 13.78 2.91 8.44
C ILE A 64 12.89 2.27 9.52
N ILE A 65 11.76 1.74 9.08
CA ILE A 65 10.87 0.91 9.88
C ILE A 65 11.00 -0.52 9.37
N PHE A 66 11.34 -1.43 10.25
CA PHE A 66 11.40 -2.85 9.92
C PHE A 66 10.07 -3.57 10.20
N SER A 67 9.96 -4.77 9.65
CA SER A 67 8.82 -5.66 9.80
C SER A 67 8.23 -5.71 11.21
N ILE A 68 6.92 -5.71 11.30
CA ILE A 68 6.19 -5.89 12.55
C ILE A 68 6.12 -7.39 12.86
N PRO A 69 6.53 -7.85 14.06
CA PRO A 69 6.39 -9.26 14.43
C PRO A 69 4.98 -9.79 14.22
N GLY A 70 4.85 -10.97 13.58
CA GLY A 70 3.55 -11.59 13.30
C GLY A 70 2.75 -10.96 12.15
N LEU A 71 3.25 -9.90 11.52
CA LEU A 71 2.61 -9.25 10.38
C LEU A 71 3.57 -9.23 9.17
N LYS A 72 3.07 -9.63 8.01
CA LYS A 72 3.77 -9.45 6.74
C LYS A 72 3.13 -8.30 5.96
N VAL A 73 3.90 -7.26 5.70
CA VAL A 73 3.42 -6.09 4.94
C VAL A 73 3.71 -6.30 3.46
N HIS A 74 2.66 -6.52 2.69
CA HIS A 74 2.75 -6.74 1.25
C HIS A 74 2.21 -5.55 0.42
N ALA A 75 1.85 -4.45 1.07
CA ALA A 75 1.41 -3.22 0.41
C ALA A 75 2.56 -2.59 -0.40
N LYS A 76 2.25 -2.06 -1.57
CA LYS A 76 3.16 -1.29 -2.42
C LYS A 76 2.58 0.11 -2.55
N VAL A 77 2.99 0.96 -1.64
CA VAL A 77 2.42 2.30 -1.48
C VAL A 77 3.52 3.34 -1.29
N ALA A 78 3.29 4.51 -1.84
CA ALA A 78 4.14 5.68 -1.61
C ALA A 78 3.27 6.91 -1.37
N LEU A 79 3.74 7.79 -0.51
CA LEU A 79 3.08 9.02 -0.10
C LEU A 79 4.07 10.17 -0.17
N VAL A 80 3.67 11.27 -0.82
CA VAL A 80 4.42 12.51 -0.89
C VAL A 80 3.58 13.61 -0.28
N LEU A 81 4.02 14.14 0.85
CA LEU A 81 3.35 15.23 1.55
C LEU A 81 4.01 16.57 1.20
N ARG A 82 3.18 17.53 0.83
CA ARG A 82 3.59 18.89 0.47
C ARG A 82 3.00 19.89 1.45
N TYR A 83 3.78 20.91 1.74
CA TYR A 83 3.41 21.97 2.66
C TYR A 83 3.76 23.34 2.05
N ASN A 84 2.96 24.34 2.35
CA ASN A 84 3.28 25.72 2.02
C ASN A 84 4.30 26.33 2.99
N LYS A 85 4.62 27.59 2.83
CA LYS A 85 5.60 28.30 3.67
C LYS A 85 5.10 28.47 5.12
N GLU A 86 3.81 28.49 5.32
CA GLU A 86 3.14 28.59 6.63
C GLU A 86 3.02 27.23 7.34
N GLY A 87 3.58 26.15 6.76
CA GLY A 87 3.52 24.80 7.33
C GLY A 87 2.17 24.09 7.18
N LYS A 88 1.25 24.62 6.38
CA LYS A 88 -0.02 23.99 6.09
C LYS A 88 0.15 22.97 4.95
N GLN A 89 -0.38 21.77 5.14
CA GLN A 89 -0.40 20.75 4.09
C GLN A 89 -1.15 21.25 2.86
N THR A 90 -0.56 21.04 1.71
CA THR A 90 -1.15 21.37 0.40
C THR A 90 -1.42 20.10 -0.39
N ARG A 91 -1.72 20.24 -1.70
CA ARG A 91 -1.98 19.10 -2.58
C ARG A 91 -0.83 18.08 -2.49
N SER A 92 -1.10 16.99 -1.82
CA SER A 92 -0.20 15.85 -1.60
C SER A 92 -0.57 14.70 -2.54
N TYR A 93 0.30 13.71 -2.69
CA TYR A 93 0.12 12.65 -3.68
C TYR A 93 0.32 11.28 -3.04
N ALA A 94 -0.55 10.35 -3.41
CA ALA A 94 -0.47 8.95 -3.05
C ALA A 94 -0.29 8.08 -4.30
N TYR A 95 0.51 7.03 -4.17
CA TYR A 95 0.62 5.95 -5.14
C TYR A 95 0.33 4.63 -4.45
N ILE A 96 -0.55 3.83 -5.05
CA ILE A 96 -0.96 2.51 -4.56
C ILE A 96 -0.85 1.54 -5.73
N SER A 97 -0.15 0.42 -5.56
CA SER A 97 0.09 -0.52 -6.65
C SER A 97 -0.01 -1.98 -6.20
N THR A 98 -0.25 -2.85 -7.17
CA THR A 98 -0.06 -4.29 -7.03
C THR A 98 1.41 -4.69 -7.21
N GLY A 99 2.20 -3.90 -7.95
CA GLY A 99 3.59 -4.14 -8.30
C GLY A 99 4.58 -3.58 -7.30
N ASN A 100 5.67 -4.32 -7.08
CA ASN A 100 6.78 -3.86 -6.24
C ASN A 100 7.49 -2.66 -6.86
N PHE A 101 8.10 -1.81 -6.02
CA PHE A 101 9.05 -0.78 -6.45
C PHE A 101 10.39 -1.44 -6.82
N ASN A 102 10.36 -2.24 -7.88
CA ASN A 102 11.49 -3.02 -8.35
C ASN A 102 11.50 -3.00 -9.88
N GLU A 103 12.52 -2.41 -10.44
CA GLU A 103 12.64 -2.11 -11.88
C GLU A 103 12.72 -3.37 -12.75
N LYS A 104 13.25 -4.47 -12.19
CA LYS A 104 13.34 -5.77 -12.91
C LYS A 104 11.96 -6.42 -12.99
N THR A 105 11.24 -6.52 -11.87
CA THR A 105 9.93 -7.16 -11.83
C THR A 105 8.85 -6.35 -12.54
N ALA A 106 8.95 -5.01 -12.53
CA ALA A 106 8.02 -4.13 -13.24
C ALA A 106 7.99 -4.32 -14.76
N ARG A 107 9.03 -4.94 -15.34
CA ARG A 107 9.09 -5.29 -16.78
C ARG A 107 8.45 -6.63 -17.11
N ILE A 108 8.16 -7.45 -16.11
CA ILE A 108 7.69 -8.84 -16.27
C ILE A 108 6.20 -8.96 -15.95
N TYR A 109 5.76 -8.27 -14.89
CA TYR A 109 4.39 -8.38 -14.39
C TYR A 109 3.49 -7.28 -14.93
N ALA A 110 2.24 -7.66 -15.26
CA ALA A 110 1.18 -6.71 -15.60
C ALA A 110 0.53 -6.20 -14.30
N ASP A 111 1.08 -5.13 -13.76
CA ASP A 111 0.61 -4.53 -12.53
C ASP A 111 -0.41 -3.42 -12.78
N SER A 112 -1.19 -3.09 -11.75
CA SER A 112 -2.08 -1.94 -11.73
C SER A 112 -1.60 -0.95 -10.70
N GLY A 113 -1.53 0.34 -11.06
CA GLY A 113 -1.11 1.41 -10.17
C GLY A 113 -2.08 2.59 -10.22
N LEU A 114 -2.37 3.16 -9.06
CA LEU A 114 -3.18 4.36 -8.89
C LEU A 114 -2.30 5.50 -8.38
N PHE A 115 -2.14 6.55 -9.20
CA PHE A 115 -1.64 7.85 -8.75
C PHE A 115 -2.83 8.76 -8.44
N THR A 116 -2.85 9.37 -7.27
CA THR A 116 -3.96 10.23 -6.87
C THR A 116 -3.52 11.36 -5.95
N SER A 117 -4.24 12.47 -6.01
CA SER A 117 -4.18 13.56 -5.03
C SER A 117 -5.49 13.71 -4.25
N ASN A 118 -6.35 12.68 -4.25
CA ASN A 118 -7.55 12.69 -3.46
C ASN A 118 -7.21 12.75 -1.97
N GLU A 119 -7.66 13.79 -1.29
CA GLU A 119 -7.30 14.07 0.10
C GLU A 119 -7.70 12.94 1.06
N ILE A 120 -8.82 12.27 0.80
CA ILE A 120 -9.29 11.17 1.66
C ILE A 120 -8.33 9.98 1.55
N ILE A 121 -7.90 9.63 0.32
CA ILE A 121 -6.96 8.53 0.08
C ILE A 121 -5.57 8.88 0.62
N VAL A 122 -5.11 10.13 0.43
CA VAL A 122 -3.85 10.63 1.00
C VAL A 122 -3.85 10.50 2.52
N ASN A 123 -4.93 10.94 3.19
CA ASN A 123 -5.05 10.87 4.64
C ASN A 123 -5.16 9.42 5.16
N ASP A 124 -5.89 8.57 4.44
CA ASP A 124 -5.97 7.14 4.78
C ASP A 124 -4.58 6.49 4.66
N LEU A 125 -3.83 6.81 3.60
CA LEU A 125 -2.48 6.28 3.41
C LEU A 125 -1.50 6.81 4.46
N TYR A 126 -1.62 8.08 4.85
CA TYR A 126 -0.85 8.63 5.97
C TYR A 126 -1.17 7.90 7.29
N THR A 127 -2.45 7.62 7.54
CA THR A 127 -2.88 6.82 8.69
C THR A 127 -2.28 5.41 8.64
N LEU A 128 -2.21 4.77 7.47
CA LEU A 128 -1.56 3.47 7.32
C LEU A 128 -0.07 3.54 7.72
N PHE A 129 0.68 4.54 7.28
CA PHE A 129 2.08 4.70 7.69
C PHE A 129 2.23 4.91 9.19
N ARG A 130 1.32 5.63 9.84
CA ARG A 130 1.30 5.78 11.31
C ARG A 130 1.04 4.45 12.02
N VAL A 131 0.19 3.59 11.45
CA VAL A 131 0.00 2.22 11.96
C VAL A 131 1.30 1.40 11.82
N LEU A 132 1.98 1.50 10.68
CA LEU A 132 3.26 0.81 10.48
C LEU A 132 4.35 1.32 11.43
N GLN A 133 4.29 2.58 11.84
CA GLN A 133 5.16 3.18 12.87
C GLN A 133 4.72 2.86 14.31
N LYS A 134 3.61 2.13 14.50
CA LYS A 134 3.01 1.81 15.80
C LYS A 134 2.50 3.03 16.58
N GLU A 135 2.25 4.14 15.89
CA GLU A 135 1.70 5.36 16.48
C GLU A 135 0.17 5.29 16.63
N VAL A 136 -0.48 4.44 15.83
CA VAL A 136 -1.94 4.26 15.82
C VAL A 136 -2.26 2.77 15.87
N THR A 137 -3.06 2.35 16.85
CA THR A 137 -3.47 0.95 17.05
C THR A 137 -4.86 0.66 16.51
N GLU A 138 -5.76 1.64 16.53
CA GLU A 138 -7.15 1.53 16.07
C GLU A 138 -7.43 2.54 14.95
N PRO A 139 -6.91 2.29 13.72
CA PRO A 139 -7.08 3.20 12.62
C PRO A 139 -8.52 3.15 12.07
N LYS A 140 -8.99 4.31 11.59
CA LYS A 140 -10.23 4.41 10.81
C LYS A 140 -9.88 4.83 9.38
N PHE A 141 -10.24 3.98 8.41
CA PHE A 141 -10.05 4.24 7.00
C PHE A 141 -11.39 4.59 6.34
N LYS A 142 -11.41 5.64 5.50
CA LYS A 142 -12.62 6.12 4.83
C LYS A 142 -12.78 5.55 3.42
N ARG A 143 -11.69 5.33 2.71
CA ARG A 143 -11.66 4.85 1.33
C ARG A 143 -10.78 3.62 1.15
N LEU A 144 -9.64 3.56 1.84
CA LEU A 144 -8.75 2.42 1.72
C LEU A 144 -9.34 1.19 2.44
N LEU A 145 -9.24 0.06 1.76
CA LEU A 145 -9.51 -1.24 2.36
C LEU A 145 -8.17 -1.84 2.77
N VAL A 146 -7.98 -1.95 4.07
CA VAL A 146 -6.73 -2.42 4.66
C VAL A 146 -6.97 -3.76 5.32
N ALA A 147 -6.19 -4.77 4.91
CA ALA A 147 -6.20 -6.10 5.51
C ALA A 147 -6.03 -5.98 7.04
N ARG A 148 -6.66 -6.89 7.80
CA ARG A 148 -6.71 -6.89 9.26
C ARG A 148 -7.62 -5.84 9.90
N PHE A 149 -8.03 -4.78 9.20
CA PHE A 149 -8.91 -3.75 9.75
C PHE A 149 -10.30 -3.80 9.13
N ASN A 150 -10.46 -3.31 7.91
CA ASN A 150 -11.76 -3.14 7.27
C ASN A 150 -11.93 -3.88 5.93
N LEU A 151 -10.89 -4.55 5.41
CA LEU A 151 -10.95 -5.21 4.09
C LEU A 151 -12.02 -6.32 4.07
N LEU A 152 -11.92 -7.28 4.98
CA LEU A 152 -12.80 -8.46 4.98
C LEU A 152 -14.28 -8.10 5.23
N PRO A 153 -14.63 -7.30 6.24
CA PRO A 153 -16.01 -6.86 6.45
C PRO A 153 -16.59 -6.13 5.25
N GLU A 154 -15.81 -5.26 4.62
CA GLU A 154 -16.30 -4.47 3.48
C GLU A 154 -16.47 -5.33 2.21
N LEU A 155 -15.59 -6.28 1.95
CA LEU A 155 -15.76 -7.22 0.84
C LEU A 155 -17.02 -8.07 1.05
N ARG A 156 -17.24 -8.60 2.24
CA ARG A 156 -18.47 -9.36 2.57
C ARG A 156 -19.74 -8.51 2.37
N ARG A 157 -19.70 -7.26 2.80
CA ARG A 157 -20.81 -6.34 2.61
C ARG A 157 -21.13 -6.12 1.13
N ARG A 158 -20.11 -5.97 0.28
CA ARG A 158 -20.26 -5.79 -1.18
C ARG A 158 -20.76 -7.06 -1.84
N ILE A 159 -20.22 -8.23 -1.50
CA ILE A 159 -20.71 -9.51 -2.01
C ILE A 159 -22.17 -9.72 -1.60
N GLY A 160 -22.51 -9.44 -0.34
CA GLY A 160 -23.90 -9.51 0.15
C GLY A 160 -24.86 -8.58 -0.59
N TYR A 161 -24.39 -7.40 -1.01
CA TYR A 161 -25.17 -6.51 -1.87
C TYR A 161 -25.49 -7.17 -3.22
N GLU A 162 -24.51 -7.76 -3.90
CA GLU A 162 -24.70 -8.44 -5.18
C GLU A 162 -25.61 -9.67 -5.04
N ILE A 163 -25.50 -10.43 -3.94
CA ILE A 163 -26.41 -11.53 -3.62
C ILE A 163 -27.87 -11.03 -3.54
N ASN A 164 -28.10 -9.93 -2.85
CA ASN A 164 -29.45 -9.36 -2.73
C ASN A 164 -29.98 -8.84 -4.06
N MET A 165 -29.13 -8.25 -4.90
CA MET A 165 -29.51 -7.83 -6.24
C MET A 165 -29.89 -9.02 -7.12
N ALA A 166 -29.11 -10.10 -7.11
CA ALA A 166 -29.43 -11.33 -7.85
C ALA A 166 -30.77 -11.94 -7.40
N LYS A 167 -30.98 -12.08 -6.08
CA LYS A 167 -32.24 -12.57 -5.51
C LYS A 167 -33.45 -11.71 -5.86
N ALA A 168 -33.26 -10.42 -6.08
CA ALA A 168 -34.29 -9.50 -6.53
C ALA A 168 -34.52 -9.51 -8.05
N GLY A 169 -33.87 -10.44 -8.80
CA GLY A 169 -33.95 -10.53 -10.25
C GLY A 169 -33.28 -9.36 -10.99
N LYS A 170 -32.38 -8.63 -10.31
CA LYS A 170 -31.63 -7.52 -10.90
C LYS A 170 -30.26 -7.99 -11.36
N GLU A 171 -29.62 -7.19 -12.22
CA GLU A 171 -28.24 -7.47 -12.64
C GLU A 171 -27.32 -7.45 -11.40
N ALA A 172 -26.56 -8.55 -11.25
CA ALA A 172 -25.58 -8.72 -10.19
C ALA A 172 -24.29 -9.29 -10.77
N ARG A 173 -23.16 -8.63 -10.48
CA ARG A 173 -21.89 -9.02 -11.06
C ARG A 173 -20.72 -8.77 -10.12
N ILE A 174 -19.83 -9.78 -10.00
CA ILE A 174 -18.59 -9.68 -9.23
C ILE A 174 -17.43 -9.99 -10.17
N ILE A 175 -16.49 -9.06 -10.31
CA ILE A 175 -15.26 -9.25 -11.07
C ILE A 175 -14.08 -9.18 -10.12
N LEU A 176 -13.29 -10.26 -10.05
CA LEU A 176 -12.13 -10.36 -9.21
C LEU A 176 -10.88 -10.60 -10.07
N LYS A 177 -9.85 -9.77 -9.88
CA LYS A 177 -8.52 -10.02 -10.41
C LYS A 177 -7.55 -10.15 -9.23
N MET A 178 -7.01 -11.33 -9.03
CA MET A 178 -6.08 -11.61 -7.93
C MET A 178 -5.10 -12.72 -8.31
N ASN A 179 -3.99 -12.79 -7.60
CA ASN A 179 -3.00 -13.83 -7.81
C ASN A 179 -3.46 -15.18 -7.22
N ALA A 180 -4.09 -15.16 -6.04
CA ALA A 180 -4.63 -16.34 -5.37
C ALA A 180 -5.78 -15.95 -4.45
N LEU A 181 -6.76 -16.84 -4.32
CA LEU A 181 -7.82 -16.79 -3.33
C LEU A 181 -7.67 -18.00 -2.43
N GLN A 182 -7.37 -17.78 -1.15
CA GLN A 182 -7.06 -18.85 -0.19
C GLN A 182 -7.94 -18.82 1.08
N ASP A 183 -8.62 -17.70 1.34
CA ASP A 183 -9.49 -17.57 2.51
C ASP A 183 -10.77 -18.39 2.31
N PRO A 184 -11.00 -19.46 3.11
CA PRO A 184 -12.17 -20.33 2.92
C PRO A 184 -13.49 -19.58 3.06
N ALA A 185 -13.59 -18.67 4.02
CA ALA A 185 -14.82 -17.94 4.26
C ALA A 185 -15.14 -16.98 3.09
N MET A 186 -14.13 -16.44 2.43
CA MET A 186 -14.33 -15.61 1.21
C MET A 186 -14.74 -16.48 0.02
N ILE A 187 -14.17 -17.67 -0.12
CA ILE A 187 -14.57 -18.64 -1.15
C ILE A 187 -16.04 -19.02 -0.98
N ASP A 188 -16.47 -19.31 0.24
CA ASP A 188 -17.87 -19.64 0.56
C ASP A 188 -18.83 -18.49 0.21
N GLU A 189 -18.45 -17.24 0.48
CA GLU A 189 -19.26 -16.07 0.11
C GLU A 189 -19.41 -15.92 -1.42
N LEU A 190 -18.38 -16.23 -2.19
CA LEU A 190 -18.47 -16.20 -3.65
C LEU A 190 -19.33 -17.35 -4.21
N TYR A 191 -19.26 -18.55 -3.61
CA TYR A 191 -20.20 -19.63 -3.95
C TYR A 191 -21.64 -19.24 -3.68
N LYS A 192 -21.95 -18.66 -2.51
CA LYS A 192 -23.27 -18.11 -2.19
C LYS A 192 -23.77 -17.09 -3.22
N ALA A 193 -22.87 -16.22 -3.69
CA ALA A 193 -23.20 -15.23 -4.71
C ALA A 193 -23.54 -15.89 -6.06
N SER A 194 -22.79 -16.93 -6.45
CA SER A 194 -23.06 -17.71 -7.67
C SER A 194 -24.39 -18.47 -7.57
N GLU A 195 -24.65 -19.13 -6.44
CA GLU A 195 -25.92 -19.85 -6.18
C GLU A 195 -27.12 -18.90 -6.20
N ALA A 196 -26.96 -17.66 -5.80
CA ALA A 196 -28.00 -16.64 -5.87
C ALA A 196 -28.26 -16.13 -7.31
N GLY A 197 -27.47 -16.52 -8.31
CA GLY A 197 -27.56 -16.09 -9.70
C GLY A 197 -26.65 -14.91 -10.06
N GLY A 198 -25.72 -14.53 -9.22
CA GLY A 198 -24.66 -13.55 -9.51
C GLY A 198 -23.66 -14.08 -10.56
N LYS A 199 -23.19 -13.20 -11.42
CA LYS A 199 -22.20 -13.53 -12.48
C LYS A 199 -20.81 -13.03 -12.08
#